data_1affb396398a9f4508ea923c64ceea98
#
_entry.id   1affb396398a9f4508ea923c64ceea98
#
_cell.length_a   1.000
_cell.length_b   1.000
_cell.length_c   1.000
_cell.angle_alpha   90.00
_cell.angle_beta   90.00
_cell.angle_gamma   90.00
#
_symmetry.space_group_name_H-M   'P 1'
#
loop_
_entity.id
_entity.type
_entity.pdbx_description
1 polymer ?
#
loop_
_entity_poly.entity_id
_entity_poly.type
_entity_poly.pdbx_seq_one_letter_code
_entity_poly.pdbx_strand_id
1 'polypeptide(L)'
;NRISGIEDFLGRDQYGIDSPHPNMVVSDILEQFPVLSHAGKFHAMLATSSIPEAVNYYHLFKQQAPKLHVTALFDPNIDNNEGATDKEDALTEIITDYNEAFGKEFIIPTWPKMKKDITARLSHKRPYLTVDQHREERLDLLIVVDQMLTGFDSKWVNTLYLDKIIDYENIIQAFSRTNRLFGPDKPFGTIRYYRKPHTMKGYIEAAVKLYSGDKPLDLFVQKLPENVRLMDARFEEIASVFSAGGVEDFMRLPESVEACRKFAKLFV
;
A
#
# COMPACT_ATOMS: atom_id res chain seq x y z
N ASN A 1 -11.77 -19.52 -18.70
CA ASN A 1 -12.48 -18.75 -17.68
C ASN A 1 -13.09 -17.49 -18.32
N ARG A 2 -14.41 -17.25 -18.23
CA ARG A 2 -15.08 -16.12 -18.93
C ARG A 2 -14.50 -14.74 -18.55
N ILE A 3 -14.04 -14.56 -17.32
CA ILE A 3 -13.58 -13.27 -16.81
C ILE A 3 -12.16 -12.94 -17.26
N SER A 4 -11.24 -13.92 -17.31
CA SER A 4 -9.91 -13.71 -17.88
C SER A 4 -10.02 -13.34 -19.38
N GLY A 5 -10.93 -13.95 -20.12
CA GLY A 5 -11.19 -13.60 -21.51
C GLY A 5 -11.68 -12.16 -21.73
N ILE A 6 -12.46 -11.61 -20.78
CA ILE A 6 -12.88 -10.19 -20.84
C ILE A 6 -11.70 -9.26 -20.64
N GLU A 7 -10.82 -9.54 -19.68
CA GLU A 7 -9.64 -8.69 -19.41
C GLU A 7 -8.65 -8.65 -20.58
N ASP A 8 -8.58 -9.73 -21.38
CA ASP A 8 -7.74 -9.77 -22.58
C ASP A 8 -8.22 -8.80 -23.67
N PHE A 9 -9.54 -8.51 -23.71
CA PHE A 9 -10.13 -7.52 -24.62
C PHE A 9 -10.12 -6.08 -24.11
N LEU A 10 -9.80 -5.86 -22.83
CA LEU A 10 -9.65 -4.51 -22.29
C LEU A 10 -8.35 -3.88 -22.83
N GLY A 11 -8.54 -2.95 -23.78
CA GLY A 11 -7.45 -2.18 -24.38
C GLY A 11 -6.83 -1.18 -23.40
N ARG A 12 -5.71 -0.60 -23.81
CA ARG A 12 -5.06 0.48 -23.05
C ARG A 12 -5.96 1.68 -22.83
N ASP A 13 -6.86 1.96 -23.77
CA ASP A 13 -7.79 3.09 -23.73
C ASP A 13 -8.75 3.03 -22.53
N GLN A 14 -9.05 1.84 -22.04
CA GLN A 14 -9.90 1.65 -20.86
C GLN A 14 -9.26 2.17 -19.56
N TYR A 15 -7.93 2.25 -19.54
CA TYR A 15 -7.12 2.68 -18.41
C TYR A 15 -6.38 4.01 -18.70
N GLY A 16 -6.67 4.63 -19.86
CA GLY A 16 -6.02 5.87 -20.28
C GLY A 16 -6.37 7.07 -19.40
N ILE A 17 -5.57 8.13 -19.50
CA ILE A 17 -5.75 9.37 -18.75
C ILE A 17 -7.10 10.05 -19.02
N ASP A 18 -7.64 9.89 -20.23
CA ASP A 18 -8.92 10.46 -20.66
C ASP A 18 -10.13 9.57 -20.30
N SER A 19 -9.89 8.37 -19.76
CA SER A 19 -10.95 7.46 -19.33
C SER A 19 -11.47 7.82 -17.93
N PRO A 20 -12.62 7.29 -17.51
CA PRO A 20 -13.11 7.44 -16.14
C PRO A 20 -12.23 6.76 -15.09
N HIS A 21 -11.37 5.83 -15.49
CA HIS A 21 -10.57 4.98 -14.61
C HIS A 21 -9.73 5.75 -13.60
N PRO A 22 -8.91 6.77 -13.97
CA PRO A 22 -8.10 7.49 -12.99
C PRO A 22 -8.93 8.16 -11.89
N ASN A 23 -10.08 8.73 -12.24
CA ASN A 23 -10.97 9.34 -11.26
C ASN A 23 -11.57 8.30 -10.29
N MET A 24 -11.92 7.13 -10.77
CA MET A 24 -12.42 6.03 -9.94
C MET A 24 -11.33 5.52 -8.97
N VAL A 25 -10.10 5.40 -9.45
CA VAL A 25 -8.95 5.02 -8.63
C VAL A 25 -8.68 6.05 -7.54
N VAL A 26 -8.66 7.34 -7.87
CA VAL A 26 -8.47 8.41 -6.87
C VAL A 26 -9.58 8.38 -5.85
N SER A 27 -10.84 8.24 -6.26
CA SER A 27 -11.98 8.16 -5.35
C SER A 27 -11.87 6.98 -4.38
N ASP A 28 -11.50 5.79 -4.87
CA ASP A 28 -11.29 4.60 -4.03
C ASP A 28 -10.11 4.81 -3.05
N ILE A 29 -9.01 5.39 -3.52
CA ILE A 29 -7.87 5.71 -2.65
C ILE A 29 -8.29 6.68 -1.53
N LEU A 30 -8.99 7.75 -1.86
CA LEU A 30 -9.41 8.76 -0.88
C LEU A 30 -10.39 8.20 0.15
N GLU A 31 -11.29 7.32 -0.26
CA GLU A 31 -12.22 6.63 0.64
C GLU A 31 -11.49 5.71 1.62
N GLN A 32 -10.50 4.95 1.14
CA GLN A 32 -9.81 3.94 1.94
C GLN A 32 -8.63 4.50 2.74
N PHE A 33 -8.04 5.62 2.31
CA PHE A 33 -6.81 6.16 2.89
C PHE A 33 -6.88 6.42 4.39
N PRO A 34 -7.96 6.99 4.98
CA PRO A 34 -8.04 7.23 6.42
C PRO A 34 -7.89 5.94 7.24
N VAL A 35 -8.48 4.85 6.76
CA VAL A 35 -8.42 3.54 7.42
C VAL A 35 -7.04 2.91 7.20
N LEU A 36 -6.59 2.81 5.95
CA LEU A 36 -5.35 2.13 5.58
C LEU A 36 -4.10 2.88 6.06
N SER A 37 -4.18 4.19 6.24
CA SER A 37 -3.09 4.98 6.82
C SER A 37 -3.13 5.03 8.35
N HIS A 38 -4.10 4.36 9.00
CA HIS A 38 -4.33 4.45 10.44
C HIS A 38 -4.43 5.92 10.90
N ALA A 39 -5.41 6.64 10.34
CA ALA A 39 -5.62 8.08 10.57
C ALA A 39 -4.38 8.94 10.24
N GLY A 40 -3.61 8.49 9.26
CA GLY A 40 -2.44 9.19 8.74
C GLY A 40 -1.14 8.88 9.49
N LYS A 41 -1.07 7.83 10.29
CA LYS A 41 0.19 7.35 10.88
C LYS A 41 1.15 6.80 9.82
N PHE A 42 0.60 6.13 8.80
CA PHE A 42 1.37 5.48 7.76
C PHE A 42 1.22 6.19 6.41
N HIS A 43 2.26 6.10 5.61
CA HIS A 43 2.31 6.59 4.24
C HIS A 43 1.78 5.55 3.26
N ALA A 44 1.44 6.02 2.05
CA ALA A 44 1.10 5.16 0.93
C ALA A 44 1.94 5.47 -0.31
N MET A 45 1.96 4.54 -1.25
CA MET A 45 2.56 4.71 -2.57
C MET A 45 1.55 4.33 -3.65
N LEU A 46 1.53 5.09 -4.75
CA LEU A 46 0.79 4.76 -5.97
C LEU A 46 1.78 4.55 -7.12
N ALA A 47 1.82 3.35 -7.67
CA ALA A 47 2.64 3.02 -8.83
C ALA A 47 1.82 3.08 -10.11
N THR A 48 2.32 3.81 -11.10
CA THR A 48 1.69 4.03 -12.41
C THR A 48 2.55 3.45 -13.54
N SER A 49 1.98 3.32 -14.74
CA SER A 49 2.67 2.74 -15.89
C SER A 49 3.53 3.75 -16.65
N SER A 50 3.28 5.05 -16.50
CA SER A 50 3.97 6.09 -17.29
C SER A 50 4.01 7.43 -16.54
N ILE A 51 4.90 8.31 -17.00
CA ILE A 51 5.00 9.68 -16.48
C ILE A 51 3.71 10.47 -16.70
N PRO A 52 3.08 10.47 -17.90
CA PRO A 52 1.80 11.16 -18.09
C PRO A 52 0.70 10.69 -17.14
N GLU A 53 0.63 9.40 -16.86
CA GLU A 53 -0.32 8.87 -15.86
C GLU A 53 0.00 9.37 -14.45
N ALA A 54 1.27 9.38 -14.05
CA ALA A 54 1.69 9.89 -12.74
C ALA A 54 1.33 11.37 -12.55
N VAL A 55 1.56 12.19 -13.58
CA VAL A 55 1.21 13.61 -13.59
C VAL A 55 -0.31 13.80 -13.53
N ASN A 56 -1.07 13.02 -14.31
CA ASN A 56 -2.53 13.06 -14.26
C ASN A 56 -3.07 12.72 -12.87
N TYR A 57 -2.55 11.65 -12.24
CA TYR A 57 -2.91 11.32 -10.85
C TYR A 57 -2.53 12.42 -9.87
N TYR A 58 -1.37 13.02 -10.05
CA TYR A 58 -0.92 14.13 -9.22
C TYR A 58 -1.92 15.31 -9.28
N HIS A 59 -2.35 15.72 -10.46
CA HIS A 59 -3.33 16.78 -10.65
C HIS A 59 -4.69 16.40 -10.06
N LEU A 60 -5.14 15.18 -10.23
CA LEU A 60 -6.40 14.69 -9.65
C LEU A 60 -6.39 14.75 -8.13
N PHE A 61 -5.31 14.31 -7.47
CA PHE A 61 -5.17 14.43 -6.02
C PHE A 61 -5.10 15.87 -5.55
N LYS A 62 -4.36 16.72 -6.26
CA LYS A 62 -4.28 18.16 -5.97
C LYS A 62 -5.66 18.82 -6.01
N GLN A 63 -6.50 18.43 -6.98
CA GLN A 63 -7.86 18.95 -7.15
C GLN A 63 -8.83 18.39 -6.11
N GLN A 64 -8.83 17.07 -5.90
CA GLN A 64 -9.85 16.38 -5.09
C GLN A 64 -9.51 16.34 -3.60
N ALA A 65 -8.24 16.40 -3.24
CA ALA A 65 -7.77 16.29 -1.87
C ALA A 65 -6.63 17.28 -1.54
N PRO A 66 -6.87 18.60 -1.62
CA PRO A 66 -5.81 19.62 -1.47
C PRO A 66 -5.16 19.66 -0.07
N LYS A 67 -5.74 18.97 0.90
CA LYS A 67 -5.19 18.83 2.27
C LYS A 67 -4.27 17.62 2.43
N LEU A 68 -4.24 16.74 1.43
CA LEU A 68 -3.38 15.57 1.43
C LEU A 68 -2.03 15.95 0.80
N HIS A 69 -0.95 15.73 1.51
CA HIS A 69 0.38 15.98 0.96
C HIS A 69 0.75 14.86 -0.01
N VAL A 70 0.60 15.14 -1.29
CA VAL A 70 0.91 14.21 -2.38
C VAL A 70 2.06 14.78 -3.21
N THR A 71 2.99 13.94 -3.62
CA THR A 71 4.02 14.30 -4.60
C THR A 71 4.26 13.16 -5.55
N ALA A 72 4.93 13.44 -6.66
CA ALA A 72 5.31 12.43 -7.63
C ALA A 72 6.83 12.36 -7.81
N LEU A 73 7.32 11.15 -8.09
CA LEU A 73 8.73 10.88 -8.33
C LEU A 73 8.89 10.01 -9.57
N PHE A 74 9.55 10.53 -10.59
CA PHE A 74 9.90 9.83 -11.81
C PHE A 74 11.30 10.24 -12.29
N ASP A 75 11.92 9.46 -13.16
CA ASP A 75 13.22 9.83 -13.71
C ASP A 75 13.02 10.77 -14.91
N PRO A 76 13.51 12.01 -14.83
CA PRO A 76 13.39 12.95 -15.95
C PRO A 76 14.17 12.49 -17.20
N ASN A 77 15.14 11.58 -17.04
CA ASN A 77 15.97 11.06 -18.14
C ASN A 77 15.41 9.78 -18.77
N ILE A 78 14.35 9.20 -18.23
CA ILE A 78 13.68 8.06 -18.87
C ILE A 78 12.95 8.58 -20.10
N ASP A 79 13.48 8.15 -21.24
CA ASP A 79 13.04 8.52 -22.57
C ASP A 79 11.69 7.86 -22.89
N ASN A 80 10.62 8.58 -22.62
CA ASN A 80 9.34 8.34 -23.27
C ASN A 80 9.23 9.38 -24.38
N ASN A 81 9.45 8.99 -25.63
CA ASN A 81 9.63 9.80 -26.81
C ASN A 81 8.49 10.79 -27.19
N GLU A 82 7.48 10.97 -26.34
CA GLU A 82 6.39 11.89 -26.55
C GLU A 82 6.30 12.91 -25.40
N GLY A 83 6.45 14.20 -25.70
CA GLY A 83 6.17 15.29 -24.77
C GLY A 83 7.32 15.70 -23.82
N ALA A 84 8.54 15.91 -24.31
CA ALA A 84 9.66 16.34 -23.46
C ALA A 84 9.40 17.68 -22.73
N THR A 85 8.75 18.63 -23.36
CA THR A 85 8.41 19.95 -22.80
C THR A 85 7.38 19.80 -21.66
N ASP A 86 6.35 19.00 -21.87
CA ASP A 86 5.28 18.80 -20.87
C ASP A 86 5.81 18.10 -19.59
N LYS A 87 6.88 17.32 -19.72
CA LYS A 87 7.53 16.65 -18.56
C LYS A 87 8.34 17.62 -17.70
N GLU A 88 9.07 18.57 -18.32
CA GLU A 88 9.81 19.59 -17.57
C GLU A 88 8.87 20.53 -16.85
N ASP A 89 7.77 20.92 -17.48
CA ASP A 89 6.75 21.77 -16.87
C ASP A 89 6.08 21.05 -15.68
N ALA A 90 5.68 19.82 -15.86
CA ALA A 90 5.12 19.00 -14.77
C ALA A 90 6.12 18.78 -13.63
N LEU A 91 7.40 18.52 -13.95
CA LEU A 91 8.43 18.36 -12.93
C LEU A 91 8.66 19.67 -12.17
N THR A 92 8.65 20.80 -12.87
CA THR A 92 8.78 22.13 -12.26
C THR A 92 7.62 22.42 -11.33
N GLU A 93 6.37 22.11 -11.73
CA GLU A 93 5.18 22.23 -10.89
C GLU A 93 5.32 21.38 -9.62
N ILE A 94 5.64 20.10 -9.76
CA ILE A 94 5.77 19.17 -8.62
C ILE A 94 6.86 19.64 -7.65
N ILE A 95 8.00 20.14 -8.15
CA ILE A 95 9.07 20.68 -7.31
C ILE A 95 8.61 21.94 -6.59
N THR A 96 7.92 22.83 -7.29
CA THR A 96 7.41 24.09 -6.72
C THR A 96 6.41 23.81 -5.60
N ASP A 97 5.43 22.96 -5.85
CA ASP A 97 4.43 22.59 -4.86
C ASP A 97 5.06 21.87 -3.65
N TYR A 98 6.07 21.01 -3.89
CA TYR A 98 6.82 20.38 -2.81
C TYR A 98 7.59 21.39 -1.95
N ASN A 99 8.22 22.36 -2.59
CA ASN A 99 8.93 23.44 -1.92
C ASN A 99 7.98 24.28 -1.05
N GLU A 100 6.82 24.65 -1.60
CA GLU A 100 5.80 25.40 -0.86
C GLU A 100 5.25 24.61 0.34
N ALA A 101 4.92 23.34 0.13
CA ALA A 101 4.36 22.49 1.17
C ALA A 101 5.34 22.23 2.34
N PHE A 102 6.64 22.15 2.05
CA PHE A 102 7.64 21.70 3.02
C PHE A 102 8.74 22.73 3.34
N GLY A 103 8.60 23.97 2.88
CA GLY A 103 9.59 25.02 3.11
C GLY A 103 10.97 24.67 2.55
N LYS A 104 11.03 24.19 1.31
CA LYS A 104 12.25 23.80 0.61
C LYS A 104 12.54 24.71 -0.58
N GLU A 105 13.72 24.57 -1.16
CA GLU A 105 14.19 25.36 -2.31
C GLU A 105 14.86 24.44 -3.35
N PHE A 106 14.20 23.33 -3.70
CA PHE A 106 14.69 22.44 -4.74
C PHE A 106 14.41 23.01 -6.12
N ILE A 107 15.28 22.67 -7.06
CA ILE A 107 15.16 22.98 -8.49
C ILE A 107 15.51 21.72 -9.29
N ILE A 108 15.22 21.69 -10.58
CA ILE A 108 15.48 20.52 -11.44
C ILE A 108 16.93 19.99 -11.27
N PRO A 109 17.99 20.81 -11.30
CA PRO A 109 19.35 20.33 -11.05
C PRO A 109 19.57 19.69 -9.66
N THR A 110 18.75 20.03 -8.68
CA THR A 110 18.82 19.45 -7.31
C THR A 110 17.81 18.33 -7.07
N TRP A 111 17.12 17.84 -8.10
CA TRP A 111 16.22 16.70 -8.04
C TRP A 111 16.72 15.50 -7.23
N PRO A 112 18.00 15.07 -7.33
CA PRO A 112 18.51 13.98 -6.51
C PRO A 112 18.47 14.28 -5.00
N LYS A 113 18.56 15.56 -4.61
CA LYS A 113 18.41 15.97 -3.19
C LYS A 113 16.96 15.90 -2.75
N MET A 114 16.00 16.31 -3.57
CA MET A 114 14.57 16.17 -3.32
C MET A 114 14.18 14.69 -3.17
N LYS A 115 14.68 13.80 -4.04
CA LYS A 115 14.48 12.35 -3.91
C LYS A 115 14.97 11.81 -2.55
N LYS A 116 16.13 12.29 -2.07
CA LYS A 116 16.64 11.92 -0.74
C LYS A 116 15.75 12.46 0.38
N ASP A 117 15.25 13.68 0.27
CA ASP A 117 14.34 14.29 1.24
C ASP A 117 13.02 13.50 1.33
N ILE A 118 12.39 13.20 0.18
CA ILE A 118 11.19 12.33 0.10
C ILE A 118 11.45 10.98 0.77
N THR A 119 12.57 10.34 0.45
CA THR A 119 12.95 9.05 1.02
C THR A 119 13.13 9.12 2.54
N ALA A 120 13.74 10.18 3.04
CA ALA A 120 13.95 10.39 4.47
C ALA A 120 12.61 10.61 5.21
N ARG A 121 11.66 11.36 4.64
CA ARG A 121 10.30 11.55 5.18
C ARG A 121 9.55 10.23 5.27
N LEU A 122 9.46 9.50 4.17
CA LEU A 122 8.76 8.22 4.11
C LEU A 122 9.40 7.13 4.98
N SER A 123 10.67 7.27 5.34
CA SER A 123 11.40 6.29 6.17
C SER A 123 11.55 6.73 7.61
N HIS A 124 11.06 7.92 7.99
CA HIS A 124 11.29 8.56 9.30
C HIS A 124 12.77 8.53 9.68
N LYS A 125 13.64 8.92 8.75
CA LYS A 125 15.07 9.11 8.97
C LYS A 125 15.38 10.59 9.19
N ARG A 126 16.52 10.88 9.81
CA ARG A 126 16.93 12.27 10.04
C ARG A 126 16.84 13.10 8.76
N PRO A 127 16.24 14.31 8.82
CA PRO A 127 15.78 15.03 10.01
C PRO A 127 14.36 14.67 10.50
N TYR A 128 13.63 13.74 9.87
CA TYR A 128 12.19 13.43 10.02
C TYR A 128 11.88 12.28 10.96
N LEU A 129 12.60 12.14 12.08
CA LEU A 129 12.43 11.02 13.03
C LEU A 129 11.05 11.00 13.70
N THR A 130 10.41 12.17 13.83
CA THR A 130 9.12 12.38 14.51
C THR A 130 8.05 12.93 13.57
N VAL A 131 8.18 12.71 12.27
CA VAL A 131 7.28 13.26 11.25
C VAL A 131 5.83 12.75 11.40
N ASP A 132 5.63 11.62 12.05
CA ASP A 132 4.30 11.12 12.42
C ASP A 132 3.57 12.02 13.42
N GLN A 133 4.30 12.84 14.20
CA GLN A 133 3.77 13.80 15.16
C GLN A 133 3.60 15.22 14.55
N HIS A 134 4.13 15.43 13.35
CA HIS A 134 4.15 16.72 12.65
C HIS A 134 3.42 16.62 11.32
N ARG A 135 2.10 16.90 11.34
CA ARG A 135 1.24 16.75 10.17
C ARG A 135 1.72 17.55 8.95
N GLU A 136 2.24 18.74 9.21
CA GLU A 136 2.76 19.68 8.21
C GLU A 136 4.04 19.19 7.52
N GLU A 137 4.80 18.32 8.18
CA GLU A 137 6.02 17.73 7.59
C GLU A 137 5.76 16.39 6.91
N ARG A 138 4.57 15.83 7.07
CA ARG A 138 4.28 14.47 6.62
C ARG A 138 3.88 14.44 5.14
N LEU A 139 4.54 13.60 4.37
CA LEU A 139 4.10 13.21 3.04
C LEU A 139 3.13 12.03 3.15
N ASP A 140 1.91 12.17 2.65
CA ASP A 140 0.87 11.14 2.77
C ASP A 140 0.98 10.07 1.69
N LEU A 141 1.09 10.51 0.44
CA LEU A 141 1.10 9.64 -0.73
C LEU A 141 2.25 10.02 -1.67
N LEU A 142 3.02 9.03 -2.07
CA LEU A 142 4.01 9.17 -3.12
C LEU A 142 3.55 8.46 -4.39
N ILE A 143 3.43 9.20 -5.50
CA ILE A 143 3.17 8.65 -6.83
C ILE A 143 4.52 8.33 -7.48
N VAL A 144 4.66 7.12 -8.04
CA VAL A 144 5.90 6.67 -8.68
C VAL A 144 5.62 6.02 -10.03
N VAL A 145 6.59 6.18 -10.93
CA VAL A 145 6.69 5.41 -12.17
C VAL A 145 7.70 4.35 -11.97
N ASP A 146 8.22 3.54 -11.94
CA ASP A 146 9.16 2.42 -11.72
C ASP A 146 10.16 2.58 -10.56
N GLN A 147 10.61 3.81 -10.26
CA GLN A 147 11.81 4.06 -9.46
C GLN A 147 11.80 3.59 -8.02
N MET A 148 10.74 3.84 -7.28
CA MET A 148 10.70 3.55 -5.83
C MET A 148 10.18 2.14 -5.52
N LEU A 149 9.84 1.38 -6.53
CA LEU A 149 9.50 -0.05 -6.36
C LEU A 149 10.74 -0.90 -6.11
N THR A 150 11.93 -0.39 -6.45
CA THR A 150 13.20 -1.05 -6.17
C THR A 150 14.06 -0.22 -5.21
N GLY A 151 14.73 -0.87 -4.25
CA GLY A 151 15.69 -0.22 -3.35
C GLY A 151 15.12 0.64 -2.21
N PHE A 152 13.82 0.96 -2.17
CA PHE A 152 13.20 1.69 -1.07
C PHE A 152 12.67 0.74 0.01
N ASP A 153 12.93 1.08 1.25
CA ASP A 153 12.58 0.25 2.38
C ASP A 153 12.14 1.09 3.58
N SER A 154 10.87 0.94 3.97
CA SER A 154 10.29 1.63 5.11
C SER A 154 9.19 0.83 5.79
N LYS A 155 9.27 0.70 7.10
CA LYS A 155 8.18 0.16 7.92
C LYS A 155 6.98 1.12 8.01
N TRP A 156 7.15 2.38 7.63
CA TRP A 156 6.12 3.42 7.68
C TRP A 156 5.26 3.48 6.42
N VAL A 157 5.62 2.77 5.34
CA VAL A 157 4.75 2.61 4.17
C VAL A 157 3.86 1.40 4.37
N ASN A 158 2.56 1.63 4.56
CA ASN A 158 1.58 0.58 4.79
C ASN A 158 0.89 0.09 3.53
N THR A 159 0.59 0.99 2.60
CA THR A 159 -0.24 0.68 1.44
C THR A 159 0.50 0.95 0.15
N LEU A 160 0.44 -0.02 -0.76
CA LEU A 160 0.88 0.11 -2.14
C LEU A 160 -0.35 -0.03 -3.06
N TYR A 161 -0.67 1.04 -3.76
CA TYR A 161 -1.66 1.07 -4.83
C TYR A 161 -0.96 0.83 -6.16
N LEU A 162 -1.44 -0.12 -6.94
CA LEU A 162 -0.88 -0.49 -8.23
C LEU A 162 -1.88 -0.17 -9.34
N ASP A 163 -1.66 0.91 -10.06
CA ASP A 163 -2.36 1.18 -11.32
C ASP A 163 -1.47 0.85 -12.52
N LYS A 164 -0.85 -0.31 -12.43
CA LYS A 164 -0.05 -0.93 -13.49
C LYS A 164 -0.08 -2.44 -13.36
N ILE A 165 0.18 -3.12 -14.46
CA ILE A 165 0.41 -4.57 -14.44
C ILE A 165 1.88 -4.79 -14.16
N ILE A 166 2.16 -5.62 -13.17
CA ILE A 166 3.52 -6.09 -12.85
C ILE A 166 3.52 -7.61 -12.83
N ASP A 167 4.64 -8.20 -13.16
CA ASP A 167 4.79 -9.64 -13.29
C ASP A 167 5.91 -10.20 -12.39
N TYR A 168 5.82 -11.48 -12.11
CA TYR A 168 6.82 -12.32 -11.45
C TYR A 168 7.71 -11.64 -10.39
N GLU A 169 8.99 -11.40 -10.71
CA GLU A 169 9.98 -10.84 -9.78
C GLU A 169 9.59 -9.44 -9.27
N ASN A 170 8.99 -8.64 -10.15
CA ASN A 170 8.53 -7.29 -9.82
C ASN A 170 7.40 -7.31 -8.78
N ILE A 171 6.55 -8.35 -8.77
CA ILE A 171 5.50 -8.53 -7.75
C ILE A 171 6.13 -8.68 -6.36
N ILE A 172 7.09 -9.58 -6.21
CA ILE A 172 7.73 -9.83 -4.91
C ILE A 172 8.50 -8.59 -4.43
N GLN A 173 9.20 -7.91 -5.35
CA GLN A 173 9.89 -6.67 -5.03
C GLN A 173 8.93 -5.55 -4.60
N ALA A 174 7.82 -5.38 -5.31
CA ALA A 174 6.80 -4.39 -4.96
C ALA A 174 6.15 -4.72 -3.60
N PHE A 175 5.82 -5.99 -3.36
CA PHE A 175 5.19 -6.44 -2.12
C PHE A 175 6.11 -6.28 -0.92
N SER A 176 7.42 -6.46 -1.10
CA SER A 176 8.39 -6.24 -0.03
C SER A 176 8.41 -4.82 0.51
N ARG A 177 7.87 -3.83 -0.25
CA ARG A 177 7.83 -2.42 0.18
C ARG A 177 6.88 -2.18 1.35
N THR A 178 5.79 -2.91 1.41
CA THR A 178 4.77 -2.77 2.47
C THR A 178 4.87 -3.85 3.54
N ASN A 179 5.62 -4.91 3.31
CA ASN A 179 5.65 -6.11 4.17
C ASN A 179 6.55 -5.96 5.43
N ARG A 180 7.01 -4.76 5.77
CA ARG A 180 7.70 -4.55 7.04
C ARG A 180 6.70 -4.27 8.15
N LEU A 181 6.67 -5.18 9.11
CA LEU A 181 5.79 -5.11 10.26
C LEU A 181 6.12 -3.92 11.16
N PHE A 182 5.12 -3.39 11.83
CA PHE A 182 5.26 -2.32 12.83
C PHE A 182 4.44 -2.68 14.10
N GLY A 183 4.71 -3.84 14.66
CA GLY A 183 3.98 -4.33 15.82
C GLY A 183 2.48 -4.44 15.58
N PRO A 184 1.64 -4.26 16.61
CA PRO A 184 0.18 -4.37 16.51
C PRO A 184 -0.43 -3.34 15.54
N ASP A 185 0.20 -2.17 15.36
CA ASP A 185 -0.33 -1.12 14.51
C ASP A 185 -0.21 -1.41 13.01
N LYS A 186 0.70 -2.31 12.64
CA LYS A 186 0.89 -2.76 11.26
C LYS A 186 1.31 -4.22 11.25
N PRO A 187 0.39 -5.15 11.46
CA PRO A 187 0.66 -6.58 11.42
C PRO A 187 0.93 -7.11 10.00
N PHE A 188 0.51 -6.36 8.97
CA PHE A 188 0.75 -6.66 7.55
C PHE A 188 0.74 -5.37 6.72
N GLY A 189 1.25 -5.45 5.49
CA GLY A 189 1.09 -4.40 4.48
C GLY A 189 -0.11 -4.67 3.58
N THR A 190 -0.66 -3.63 2.99
CA THR A 190 -1.80 -3.71 2.08
C THR A 190 -1.37 -3.41 0.66
N ILE A 191 -1.85 -4.19 -0.31
CA ILE A 191 -1.64 -3.97 -1.73
C ILE A 191 -2.99 -4.00 -2.42
N ARG A 192 -3.27 -2.93 -3.16
CA ARG A 192 -4.48 -2.81 -3.99
C ARG A 192 -4.06 -2.62 -5.43
N TYR A 193 -4.65 -3.39 -6.33
CA TYR A 193 -4.37 -3.30 -7.77
C TYR A 193 -5.65 -3.00 -8.54
N TYR A 194 -5.54 -2.11 -9.54
CA TYR A 194 -6.68 -1.52 -10.24
C TYR A 194 -6.79 -1.97 -11.70
N ARG A 195 -5.72 -2.54 -12.28
CA ARG A 195 -5.74 -3.01 -13.66
C ARG A 195 -5.82 -4.53 -13.72
N LYS A 196 -6.70 -5.04 -14.56
CA LYS A 196 -6.86 -6.47 -14.87
C LYS A 196 -6.79 -7.36 -13.61
N PRO A 197 -7.73 -7.25 -12.69
CA PRO A 197 -7.65 -7.87 -11.37
C PRO A 197 -7.51 -9.41 -11.42
N HIS A 198 -8.11 -10.07 -12.40
CA HIS A 198 -7.96 -11.53 -12.58
C HIS A 198 -6.55 -11.91 -13.08
N THR A 199 -6.03 -11.17 -14.06
CA THR A 199 -4.67 -11.36 -14.57
C THR A 199 -3.66 -11.14 -13.44
N MET A 200 -3.80 -10.04 -12.70
CA MET A 200 -2.93 -9.73 -11.55
C MET A 200 -3.00 -10.81 -10.47
N LYS A 201 -4.20 -11.30 -10.16
CA LYS A 201 -4.36 -12.40 -9.20
C LYS A 201 -3.57 -13.64 -9.66
N GLY A 202 -3.67 -14.02 -10.94
CA GLY A 202 -2.93 -15.14 -11.50
C GLY A 202 -1.41 -14.95 -11.41
N TYR A 203 -0.92 -13.74 -11.70
CA TYR A 203 0.50 -13.41 -11.59
C TYR A 203 1.00 -13.45 -10.15
N ILE A 204 0.19 -12.96 -9.20
CA ILE A 204 0.52 -13.02 -7.76
C ILE A 204 0.60 -14.47 -7.30
N GLU A 205 -0.40 -15.29 -7.63
CA GLU A 205 -0.42 -16.71 -7.28
C GLU A 205 0.79 -17.46 -7.86
N ALA A 206 1.15 -17.18 -9.11
CA ALA A 206 2.33 -17.77 -9.75
C ALA A 206 3.65 -17.30 -9.11
N ALA A 207 3.77 -16.01 -8.83
CA ALA A 207 4.96 -15.45 -8.17
C ALA A 207 5.14 -16.03 -6.76
N VAL A 208 4.07 -16.06 -5.97
CA VAL A 208 4.10 -16.64 -4.62
C VAL A 208 4.47 -18.11 -4.66
N LYS A 209 3.89 -18.89 -5.57
CA LYS A 209 4.23 -20.31 -5.74
C LYS A 209 5.71 -20.50 -6.07
N LEU A 210 6.25 -19.70 -6.98
CA LEU A 210 7.65 -19.76 -7.36
C LEU A 210 8.60 -19.48 -6.19
N TYR A 211 8.30 -18.46 -5.38
CA TYR A 211 9.16 -18.04 -4.27
C TYR A 211 8.93 -18.82 -2.97
N SER A 212 7.77 -19.45 -2.79
CA SER A 212 7.47 -20.27 -1.62
C SER A 212 7.93 -21.74 -1.75
N GLY A 213 8.48 -22.13 -2.91
CA GLY A 213 8.90 -23.51 -3.16
C GLY A 213 7.72 -24.48 -3.12
N ASP A 214 6.64 -24.19 -3.84
CA ASP A 214 5.38 -24.94 -3.87
C ASP A 214 4.61 -25.04 -2.54
N LYS A 215 4.99 -24.27 -1.52
CA LYS A 215 4.17 -24.14 -0.32
C LYS A 215 2.94 -23.29 -0.65
N PRO A 216 1.73 -23.68 -0.17
CA PRO A 216 0.49 -22.96 -0.48
C PRO A 216 0.54 -21.50 0.00
N LEU A 217 -0.30 -20.66 -0.61
CA LEU A 217 -0.55 -19.26 -0.24
C LEU A 217 -0.89 -19.01 1.25
N ASP A 218 -1.13 -20.07 2.01
CA ASP A 218 -1.42 -20.04 3.45
C ASP A 218 -0.35 -19.34 4.31
N LEU A 219 0.82 -19.04 3.72
CA LEU A 219 1.85 -18.23 4.37
C LEU A 219 1.59 -16.72 4.34
N PHE A 220 0.62 -16.24 3.55
CA PHE A 220 0.46 -14.81 3.34
C PHE A 220 -0.78 -14.20 4.00
N VAL A 221 -1.92 -14.80 3.92
CA VAL A 221 -3.14 -14.49 4.72
C VAL A 221 -4.13 -15.62 4.46
N GLN A 222 -4.58 -16.30 5.48
CA GLN A 222 -5.70 -17.22 5.36
C GLN A 222 -6.92 -16.46 4.86
N LYS A 223 -7.69 -17.05 3.94
CA LYS A 223 -8.89 -16.43 3.41
C LYS A 223 -9.88 -16.16 4.56
N LEU A 224 -10.56 -15.02 4.52
CA LEU A 224 -11.51 -14.64 5.56
C LEU A 224 -12.45 -15.77 6.01
N PRO A 225 -13.04 -16.57 5.10
CA PRO A 225 -13.88 -17.72 5.52
C PRO A 225 -13.12 -18.77 6.33
N GLU A 226 -11.86 -19.02 6.03
CA GLU A 226 -11.02 -19.98 6.75
C GLU A 226 -10.62 -19.42 8.11
N ASN A 227 -10.28 -18.14 8.20
CA ASN A 227 -10.00 -17.47 9.47
C ASN A 227 -11.23 -17.46 10.38
N VAL A 228 -12.41 -17.14 9.84
CA VAL A 228 -13.66 -17.19 10.59
C VAL A 228 -13.91 -18.61 11.12
N ARG A 229 -13.76 -19.64 10.29
CA ARG A 229 -13.91 -21.03 10.73
C ARG A 229 -12.93 -21.43 11.83
N LEU A 230 -11.67 -20.97 11.73
CA LEU A 230 -10.66 -21.21 12.78
C LEU A 230 -10.98 -20.46 14.08
N MET A 231 -11.46 -19.22 13.97
CA MET A 231 -11.92 -18.44 15.12
C MET A 231 -13.10 -19.12 15.81
N ASP A 232 -14.10 -19.55 15.05
CA ASP A 232 -15.26 -20.26 15.58
C ASP A 232 -14.84 -21.55 16.31
N ALA A 233 -13.97 -22.36 15.71
CA ALA A 233 -13.44 -23.56 16.32
C ALA A 233 -12.68 -23.27 17.64
N ARG A 234 -11.86 -22.21 17.65
CA ARG A 234 -11.16 -21.77 18.87
C ARG A 234 -12.12 -21.27 19.95
N PHE A 235 -13.16 -20.54 19.53
CA PHE A 235 -14.18 -20.08 20.46
C PHE A 235 -14.94 -21.24 21.11
N GLU A 236 -15.30 -22.28 20.35
CA GLU A 236 -15.90 -23.50 20.87
C GLU A 236 -15.00 -24.22 21.89
N GLU A 237 -13.67 -24.30 21.59
CA GLU A 237 -12.71 -24.87 22.56
C GLU A 237 -12.65 -24.03 23.85
N ILE A 238 -12.65 -22.71 23.75
CA ILE A 238 -12.68 -21.80 24.89
C ILE A 238 -13.99 -21.99 25.68
N ALA A 239 -15.13 -22.02 25.01
CA ALA A 239 -16.43 -22.25 25.63
C ALA A 239 -16.46 -23.59 26.41
N SER A 240 -15.89 -24.64 25.83
CA SER A 240 -15.75 -25.95 26.50
C SER A 240 -14.91 -25.88 27.77
N VAL A 241 -13.81 -25.10 27.77
CA VAL A 241 -12.97 -24.91 28.97
C VAL A 241 -13.73 -24.18 30.07
N PHE A 242 -14.53 -23.17 29.73
CA PHE A 242 -15.33 -22.40 30.67
C PHE A 242 -16.49 -23.23 31.22
N SER A 243 -17.25 -23.94 30.38
CA SER A 243 -18.33 -24.84 30.81
C SER A 243 -17.84 -25.95 31.73
N ALA A 244 -16.69 -26.57 31.42
CA ALA A 244 -16.06 -27.57 32.29
C ALA A 244 -15.64 -26.97 33.63
N GLY A 245 -15.37 -25.67 33.70
CA GLY A 245 -15.09 -24.92 34.91
C GLY A 245 -16.34 -24.38 35.65
N GLY A 246 -17.56 -24.69 35.17
CA GLY A 246 -18.81 -24.21 35.76
C GLY A 246 -19.10 -22.72 35.48
N VAL A 247 -18.56 -22.16 34.39
CA VAL A 247 -18.79 -20.79 33.98
C VAL A 247 -19.45 -20.78 32.59
N GLU A 248 -20.68 -20.34 32.48
CA GLU A 248 -21.43 -20.36 31.20
C GLU A 248 -21.42 -19.04 30.44
N ASP A 249 -21.13 -17.92 31.10
CA ASP A 249 -21.32 -16.57 30.58
C ASP A 249 -20.02 -15.78 30.28
N PHE A 250 -18.85 -16.39 30.43
CA PHE A 250 -17.54 -15.78 30.28
C PHE A 250 -17.29 -14.54 31.19
N MET A 251 -18.19 -14.21 32.10
CA MET A 251 -18.10 -13.03 32.98
C MET A 251 -17.03 -13.16 34.06
N ARG A 252 -16.53 -14.35 34.27
CA ARG A 252 -15.45 -14.64 35.24
C ARG A 252 -14.56 -15.75 34.69
N LEU A 253 -13.33 -15.80 35.15
CA LEU A 253 -12.43 -16.91 34.84
C LEU A 253 -12.85 -18.20 35.60
N PRO A 254 -12.57 -19.37 35.04
CA PRO A 254 -12.70 -20.63 35.78
C PRO A 254 -11.83 -20.60 37.05
N GLU A 255 -12.29 -21.25 38.14
CA GLU A 255 -11.53 -21.27 39.42
C GLU A 255 -10.26 -22.13 39.35
N SER A 256 -10.22 -23.09 38.43
CA SER A 256 -9.06 -23.98 38.26
C SER A 256 -7.92 -23.26 37.55
N VAL A 257 -6.74 -23.27 38.16
CA VAL A 257 -5.50 -22.72 37.55
C VAL A 257 -5.17 -23.43 36.23
N GLU A 258 -5.47 -24.70 36.11
CA GLU A 258 -5.26 -25.48 34.89
C GLU A 258 -6.19 -25.01 33.76
N ALA A 259 -7.47 -24.77 34.06
CA ALA A 259 -8.44 -24.22 33.11
C ALA A 259 -8.03 -22.80 32.65
N CYS A 260 -7.58 -21.95 33.58
CA CYS A 260 -7.06 -20.62 33.23
C CYS A 260 -5.81 -20.68 32.31
N ARG A 261 -4.89 -21.62 32.58
CA ARG A 261 -3.72 -21.82 31.69
C ARG A 261 -4.12 -22.34 30.32
N LYS A 262 -5.10 -23.21 30.22
CA LYS A 262 -5.63 -23.75 28.98
C LYS A 262 -6.31 -22.61 28.18
N PHE A 263 -7.16 -21.83 28.82
CA PHE A 263 -7.77 -20.65 28.23
C PHE A 263 -6.72 -19.67 27.68
N ALA A 264 -5.71 -19.30 28.49
CA ALA A 264 -4.66 -18.39 28.06
C ALA A 264 -3.91 -18.89 26.81
N LYS A 265 -3.68 -20.20 26.70
CA LYS A 265 -3.04 -20.79 25.49
C LYS A 265 -3.93 -20.81 24.26
N LEU A 266 -5.25 -20.84 24.42
CA LEU A 266 -6.20 -20.81 23.30
C LEU A 266 -6.48 -19.38 22.81
N PHE A 267 -6.34 -18.40 23.70
CA PHE A 267 -6.64 -16.99 23.42
C PHE A 267 -5.48 -16.23 22.78
N VAL A 268 -4.25 -16.71 22.90
CA VAL A 268 -3.03 -16.14 22.28
C VAL A 268 -2.75 -16.81 20.94
#